data_00553135f47534be149904aaef45a5df
#
_entry.id   00553135f47534be149904aaef45a5df
#
_cell.length_a   1.000
_cell.length_b   1.000
_cell.length_c   1.000
_cell.angle_alpha   90.00
_cell.angle_beta   90.00
_cell.angle_gamma   90.00
#
_symmetry.space_group_name_H-M   'P 1'
#
loop_
_entity.id
_entity.type
_entity.pdbx_description
1 polymer ?
#
loop_
_entity_poly.entity_id
_entity_poly.type
_entity_poly.pdbx_seq_one_letter_code
_entity_poly.pdbx_strand_id
1 'polypeptide(L)'
;MLFPIWVRITAQLNDVLTGSHIWAERYDRELADVFAVQDEITEAIVAAIEPQLYAAENFHAQRKPPDSMDAWDLVMRALSHYWRITRQDSVVAEALLEKAIAIDPKYGQALGVLATSYMFSAHMGWVGMAKAIEVAERSAHAALQADSEDPWAHNALAHVCLFTGRYDDSIAEFELALRLNPNFAMAQAYYGLSLSYSGRWQEADEAARRALRLSPRDPFSAVYLGIASYA
;
A
#
# COMPACT_ATOMS: atom_id res chain seq x y z
N MET A 1 7.78 41.10 21.10
CA MET A 1 7.90 40.38 19.79
C MET A 1 8.50 39.02 20.11
N LEU A 2 7.74 37.95 20.03
CA LEU A 2 8.27 36.58 20.16
C LEU A 2 8.87 36.22 18.80
N PHE A 3 10.15 35.84 18.76
CA PHE A 3 10.76 35.33 17.53
C PHE A 3 10.23 33.92 17.26
N PRO A 4 9.95 33.55 16.01
CA PRO A 4 9.54 32.20 15.67
C PRO A 4 10.65 31.21 16.04
N ILE A 5 10.27 30.13 16.71
CA ILE A 5 11.16 29.01 17.02
C ILE A 5 11.17 28.10 15.82
N TRP A 6 12.34 27.73 15.32
CA TRP A 6 12.53 26.81 14.22
C TRP A 6 13.08 25.48 14.70
N VAL A 7 12.51 24.40 14.21
CA VAL A 7 13.00 23.04 14.44
C VAL A 7 13.58 22.50 13.15
N ARG A 8 14.75 21.88 13.26
CA ARG A 8 15.41 21.16 12.18
C ARG A 8 15.46 19.67 12.52
N ILE A 9 14.88 18.85 11.66
CA ILE A 9 14.89 17.39 11.77
C ILE A 9 15.59 16.84 10.53
N THR A 10 16.53 15.92 10.74
CA THR A 10 17.19 15.18 9.66
C THR A 10 16.86 13.72 9.81
N ALA A 11 16.32 13.11 8.76
CA ALA A 11 16.05 11.69 8.69
C ALA A 11 16.96 11.06 7.63
N GLN A 12 17.40 9.82 7.86
CA GLN A 12 18.21 9.06 6.91
C GLN A 12 17.89 7.57 6.96
N LEU A 13 17.99 6.92 5.82
CA LEU A 13 17.86 5.47 5.64
C LEU A 13 19.20 4.93 5.16
N ASN A 14 19.73 3.92 5.87
CA ASN A 14 20.97 3.25 5.51
C ASN A 14 20.72 1.75 5.36
N ASP A 15 21.35 1.14 4.38
CA ASP A 15 21.40 -0.31 4.23
C ASP A 15 22.37 -0.89 5.28
N VAL A 16 21.85 -1.71 6.18
CA VAL A 16 22.64 -2.29 7.28
C VAL A 16 23.59 -3.39 6.81
N LEU A 17 23.33 -4.03 5.66
CA LEU A 17 24.17 -5.10 5.12
C LEU A 17 25.40 -4.54 4.41
N THR A 18 25.22 -3.46 3.66
CA THR A 18 26.29 -2.85 2.87
C THR A 18 26.89 -1.61 3.55
N GLY A 19 26.22 -1.06 4.55
CA GLY A 19 26.55 0.22 5.16
C GLY A 19 26.30 1.41 4.22
N SER A 20 25.69 1.20 3.05
CA SER A 20 25.46 2.25 2.08
C SER A 20 24.28 3.12 2.48
N HIS A 21 24.42 4.40 2.16
CA HIS A 21 23.38 5.39 2.36
C HIS A 21 22.34 5.27 1.24
N ILE A 22 21.07 5.03 1.60
CA ILE A 22 19.95 4.89 0.66
C ILE A 22 19.28 6.26 0.44
N TRP A 23 18.97 6.98 1.53
CA TRP A 23 18.24 8.23 1.47
C TRP A 23 18.52 9.11 2.71
N ALA A 24 18.52 10.43 2.52
CA ALA A 24 18.47 11.41 3.61
C ALA A 24 17.73 12.67 3.17
N GLU A 25 17.00 13.23 4.10
CA GLU A 25 16.29 14.50 3.90
C GLU A 25 16.30 15.33 5.19
N ARG A 26 16.19 16.65 5.01
CA ARG A 26 16.15 17.61 6.09
C ARG A 26 14.88 18.43 6.04
N TYR A 27 14.20 18.51 7.17
CA TYR A 27 12.96 19.25 7.36
C TYR A 27 13.21 20.43 8.29
N ASP A 28 12.99 21.66 7.82
CA ASP A 28 13.03 22.89 8.60
C ASP A 28 11.58 23.39 8.73
N ARG A 29 11.07 23.51 9.96
CA ARG A 29 9.69 23.93 10.25
C ARG A 29 9.66 24.98 11.36
N GLU A 30 8.71 25.92 11.24
CA GLU A 30 8.39 26.82 12.33
C GLU A 30 7.58 26.07 13.40
N LEU A 31 8.00 26.18 14.66
CA LEU A 31 7.39 25.49 15.78
C LEU A 31 6.19 26.30 16.30
N ALA A 32 5.10 26.33 15.57
CA ALA A 32 3.84 26.92 16.03
C ALA A 32 3.03 25.93 16.88
N ASP A 33 2.99 24.67 16.46
CA ASP A 33 2.39 23.53 17.16
C ASP A 33 3.31 22.32 17.03
N VAL A 34 3.82 21.81 18.15
CA VAL A 34 4.76 20.68 18.18
C VAL A 34 4.14 19.41 17.61
N PHE A 35 2.88 19.13 17.93
CA PHE A 35 2.20 17.91 17.51
C PHE A 35 1.86 17.95 16.01
N ALA A 36 1.37 19.07 15.51
CA ALA A 36 1.09 19.24 14.08
C ALA A 36 2.38 19.14 13.24
N VAL A 37 3.49 19.71 13.71
CA VAL A 37 4.82 19.59 13.06
C VAL A 37 5.32 18.13 13.10
N GLN A 38 5.13 17.44 14.22
CA GLN A 38 5.52 16.03 14.34
C GLN A 38 4.75 15.15 13.35
N ASP A 39 3.43 15.32 13.25
CA ASP A 39 2.58 14.55 12.35
C ASP A 39 2.94 14.80 10.89
N GLU A 40 3.10 16.08 10.48
CA GLU A 40 3.51 16.46 9.13
C GLU A 40 4.87 15.84 8.75
N ILE A 41 5.86 15.91 9.66
CA ILE A 41 7.20 15.37 9.39
C ILE A 41 7.16 13.84 9.35
N THR A 42 6.37 13.19 10.19
CA THR A 42 6.19 11.74 10.17
C THR A 42 5.59 11.29 8.84
N GLU A 43 4.51 11.91 8.38
CA GLU A 43 3.91 11.62 7.06
C GLU A 43 4.93 11.84 5.92
N ALA A 44 5.69 12.93 5.95
CA ALA A 44 6.70 13.23 4.94
C ALA A 44 7.85 12.22 4.92
N ILE A 45 8.32 11.78 6.10
CA ILE A 45 9.37 10.76 6.22
C ILE A 45 8.87 9.41 5.66
N VAL A 46 7.67 8.97 6.04
CA VAL A 46 7.10 7.72 5.55
C VAL A 46 6.93 7.76 4.04
N ALA A 47 6.37 8.84 3.50
CA ALA A 47 6.20 9.03 2.06
C ALA A 47 7.52 9.00 1.27
N ALA A 48 8.61 9.46 1.89
CA ALA A 48 9.92 9.46 1.26
C ALA A 48 10.66 8.12 1.39
N ILE A 49 10.54 7.43 2.53
CA ILE A 49 11.27 6.18 2.84
C ILE A 49 10.64 4.98 2.13
N GLU A 50 9.33 4.85 2.13
CA GLU A 50 8.64 3.66 1.61
C GLU A 50 9.07 3.30 0.18
N PRO A 51 9.06 4.23 -0.82
CA PRO A 51 9.51 3.92 -2.17
C PRO A 51 10.99 3.53 -2.24
N GLN A 52 11.84 4.13 -1.39
CA GLN A 52 13.27 3.85 -1.35
C GLN A 52 13.55 2.46 -0.75
N LEU A 53 12.80 2.09 0.29
CA LEU A 53 12.89 0.78 0.91
C LEU A 53 12.50 -0.32 -0.09
N TYR A 54 11.34 -0.19 -0.74
CA TYR A 54 10.91 -1.16 -1.75
C TYR A 54 11.86 -1.24 -2.94
N ALA A 55 12.43 -0.11 -3.38
CA ALA A 55 13.42 -0.11 -4.46
C ALA A 55 14.71 -0.83 -4.05
N ALA A 56 15.19 -0.62 -2.83
CA ALA A 56 16.38 -1.30 -2.30
C ALA A 56 16.14 -2.81 -2.16
N GLU A 57 15.03 -3.21 -1.54
CA GLU A 57 14.67 -4.61 -1.35
C GLU A 57 14.46 -5.33 -2.69
N ASN A 58 13.76 -4.70 -3.65
CA ASN A 58 13.62 -5.26 -4.99
C ASN A 58 14.97 -5.40 -5.71
N PHE A 59 15.89 -4.44 -5.55
CA PHE A 59 17.23 -4.54 -6.10
C PHE A 59 18.00 -5.72 -5.51
N HIS A 60 17.90 -5.95 -4.18
CA HIS A 60 18.49 -7.13 -3.52
C HIS A 60 17.85 -8.43 -4.02
N ALA A 61 16.52 -8.49 -4.09
CA ALA A 61 15.79 -9.66 -4.58
C ALA A 61 16.14 -10.01 -6.04
N GLN A 62 16.29 -9.01 -6.91
CA GLN A 62 16.67 -9.24 -8.33
C GLN A 62 18.06 -9.84 -8.52
N ARG A 63 18.96 -9.66 -7.55
CA ARG A 63 20.33 -10.19 -7.59
C ARG A 63 20.43 -11.62 -7.09
N LYS A 64 19.42 -12.15 -6.39
CA LYS A 64 19.39 -13.54 -5.94
C LYS A 64 19.07 -14.47 -7.11
N PRO A 65 19.75 -15.62 -7.24
CA PRO A 65 19.36 -16.65 -8.19
C PRO A 65 17.91 -17.12 -7.95
N PRO A 66 17.12 -17.46 -8.97
CA PRO A 66 15.71 -17.84 -8.82
C PRO A 66 15.47 -18.99 -7.82
N ASP A 67 16.42 -19.92 -7.72
CA ASP A 67 16.32 -21.10 -6.85
C ASP A 67 16.69 -20.83 -5.38
N SER A 68 17.20 -19.62 -5.08
CA SER A 68 17.58 -19.21 -3.72
C SER A 68 16.68 -18.09 -3.15
N MET A 69 15.59 -17.77 -3.83
CA MET A 69 14.64 -16.75 -3.40
C MET A 69 13.73 -17.30 -2.29
N ASP A 70 13.60 -16.54 -1.22
CA ASP A 70 12.59 -16.78 -0.20
C ASP A 70 11.24 -16.11 -0.54
N ALA A 71 10.24 -16.33 0.30
CA ALA A 71 8.91 -15.79 0.09
C ALA A 71 8.91 -14.24 0.06
N TRP A 72 9.75 -13.60 0.87
CA TRP A 72 9.93 -12.15 0.88
C TRP A 72 10.46 -11.61 -0.45
N ASP A 73 11.53 -12.21 -0.97
CA ASP A 73 12.11 -11.81 -2.25
C ASP A 73 11.08 -11.87 -3.39
N LEU A 74 10.25 -12.92 -3.40
CA LEU A 74 9.19 -13.11 -4.39
C LEU A 74 8.11 -12.02 -4.28
N VAL A 75 7.70 -11.65 -3.06
CA VAL A 75 6.74 -10.55 -2.83
C VAL A 75 7.34 -9.21 -3.27
N MET A 76 8.59 -8.91 -2.94
CA MET A 76 9.25 -7.67 -3.39
C MET A 76 9.31 -7.55 -4.91
N ARG A 77 9.62 -8.65 -5.60
CA ARG A 77 9.58 -8.68 -7.07
C ARG A 77 8.16 -8.57 -7.61
N ALA A 78 7.19 -9.23 -6.99
CA ALA A 78 5.79 -9.13 -7.39
C ALA A 78 5.28 -7.69 -7.28
N LEU A 79 5.57 -6.99 -6.19
CA LEU A 79 5.21 -5.58 -6.00
C LEU A 79 5.81 -4.69 -7.09
N SER A 80 7.06 -4.93 -7.51
CA SER A 80 7.68 -4.16 -8.58
C SER A 80 6.98 -4.34 -9.94
N HIS A 81 6.39 -5.49 -10.18
CA HIS A 81 5.54 -5.73 -11.36
C HIS A 81 4.14 -5.15 -11.17
N TYR A 82 3.51 -5.35 -10.02
CA TYR A 82 2.19 -4.84 -9.69
C TYR A 82 2.10 -3.32 -9.92
N TRP A 83 3.13 -2.57 -9.52
CA TRP A 83 3.17 -1.11 -9.67
C TRP A 83 3.38 -0.60 -11.10
N ARG A 84 3.67 -1.46 -12.08
CA ARG A 84 3.74 -1.05 -13.48
C ARG A 84 2.38 -0.90 -14.16
N ILE A 85 1.34 -1.41 -13.55
CA ILE A 85 -0.07 -1.27 -14.01
C ILE A 85 -0.23 -1.70 -15.47
N THR A 86 0.33 -2.84 -15.84
CA THR A 86 0.12 -3.46 -17.15
C THR A 86 -0.45 -4.87 -16.99
N ARG A 87 -1.23 -5.32 -17.98
CA ARG A 87 -1.77 -6.69 -17.98
C ARG A 87 -0.67 -7.76 -17.88
N GLN A 88 0.44 -7.53 -18.58
CA GLN A 88 1.55 -8.48 -18.58
C GLN A 88 2.24 -8.54 -17.22
N ASP A 89 2.49 -7.38 -16.62
CA ASP A 89 3.12 -7.31 -15.30
C ASP A 89 2.20 -7.86 -14.21
N SER A 90 0.87 -7.69 -14.29
CA SER A 90 -0.08 -8.32 -13.35
C SER A 90 0.02 -9.84 -13.37
N VAL A 91 0.10 -10.46 -14.55
CA VAL A 91 0.28 -11.92 -14.66
C VAL A 91 1.60 -12.37 -14.02
N VAL A 92 2.67 -11.61 -14.20
CA VAL A 92 3.98 -11.92 -13.58
C VAL A 92 3.91 -11.76 -12.06
N ALA A 93 3.29 -10.68 -11.58
CA ALA A 93 3.11 -10.43 -10.14
C ALA A 93 2.31 -11.57 -9.48
N GLU A 94 1.17 -11.94 -10.06
CA GLU A 94 0.31 -13.02 -9.56
C GLU A 94 1.08 -14.35 -9.49
N ALA A 95 1.84 -14.71 -10.52
CA ALA A 95 2.65 -15.94 -10.53
C ALA A 95 3.78 -15.93 -9.48
N LEU A 96 4.38 -14.77 -9.19
CA LEU A 96 5.40 -14.63 -8.13
C LEU A 96 4.77 -14.75 -6.75
N LEU A 97 3.58 -14.18 -6.54
CA LEU A 97 2.83 -14.26 -5.28
C LEU A 97 2.36 -15.70 -5.00
N GLU A 98 1.89 -16.41 -6.02
CA GLU A 98 1.55 -17.84 -5.88
C GLU A 98 2.76 -18.68 -5.47
N LYS A 99 3.95 -18.39 -6.00
CA LYS A 99 5.19 -19.05 -5.56
C LYS A 99 5.56 -18.68 -4.14
N ALA A 100 5.41 -17.43 -3.73
CA ALA A 100 5.66 -16.99 -2.35
C ALA A 100 4.74 -17.74 -1.37
N ILE A 101 3.45 -17.85 -1.70
CA ILE A 101 2.44 -18.58 -0.92
C ILE A 101 2.75 -20.10 -0.88
N ALA A 102 3.31 -20.67 -1.96
CA ALA A 102 3.73 -22.06 -1.96
C ALA A 102 4.91 -22.33 -1.00
N ILE A 103 5.79 -21.34 -0.77
CA ILE A 103 6.88 -21.41 0.19
C ILE A 103 6.36 -21.19 1.62
N ASP A 104 5.56 -20.17 1.82
CA ASP A 104 4.93 -19.84 3.11
C ASP A 104 3.41 -19.61 2.93
N PRO A 105 2.59 -20.64 3.16
CA PRO A 105 1.13 -20.55 2.99
C PRO A 105 0.42 -19.60 3.96
N LYS A 106 1.13 -19.12 5.00
CA LYS A 106 0.61 -18.19 6.01
C LYS A 106 1.16 -16.77 5.84
N TYR A 107 1.88 -16.49 4.77
CA TYR A 107 2.44 -15.17 4.55
C TYR A 107 1.32 -14.18 4.18
N GLY A 108 0.83 -13.43 5.17
CA GLY A 108 -0.31 -12.52 5.07
C GLY A 108 -0.16 -11.50 3.96
N GLN A 109 0.99 -10.84 3.85
CA GLN A 109 1.25 -9.85 2.80
C GLN A 109 1.17 -10.47 1.39
N ALA A 110 1.72 -11.68 1.16
CA ALA A 110 1.64 -12.34 -0.14
C ALA A 110 0.18 -12.64 -0.53
N LEU A 111 -0.60 -13.16 0.44
CA LEU A 111 -2.03 -13.44 0.28
C LEU A 111 -2.83 -12.15 0.03
N GLY A 112 -2.57 -11.10 0.80
CA GLY A 112 -3.24 -9.80 0.68
C GLY A 112 -2.96 -9.12 -0.67
N VAL A 113 -1.69 -9.09 -1.10
CA VAL A 113 -1.31 -8.52 -2.40
C VAL A 113 -1.89 -9.33 -3.56
N LEU A 114 -1.94 -10.68 -3.45
CA LEU A 114 -2.56 -11.53 -4.47
C LEU A 114 -4.05 -11.22 -4.63
N ALA A 115 -4.79 -11.14 -3.52
CA ALA A 115 -6.21 -10.79 -3.54
C ALA A 115 -6.45 -9.42 -4.19
N THR A 116 -5.68 -8.40 -3.78
CA THR A 116 -5.78 -7.05 -4.33
C THR A 116 -5.44 -7.02 -5.82
N SER A 117 -4.41 -7.77 -6.26
CA SER A 117 -4.00 -7.86 -7.67
C SER A 117 -5.11 -8.45 -8.55
N TYR A 118 -5.76 -9.53 -8.11
CA TYR A 118 -6.86 -10.13 -8.85
C TYR A 118 -8.06 -9.20 -8.95
N MET A 119 -8.44 -8.52 -7.86
CA MET A 119 -9.55 -7.55 -7.89
C MET A 119 -9.25 -6.36 -8.80
N PHE A 120 -8.02 -5.84 -8.76
CA PHE A 120 -7.57 -4.80 -9.68
C PHE A 120 -7.57 -5.27 -11.14
N SER A 121 -7.06 -6.47 -11.41
CA SER A 121 -7.05 -7.08 -12.76
C SER A 121 -8.46 -7.24 -13.32
N ALA A 122 -9.44 -7.57 -12.46
CA ALA A 122 -10.85 -7.66 -12.86
C ALA A 122 -11.45 -6.27 -13.14
N HIS A 123 -11.14 -5.28 -12.31
CA HIS A 123 -11.55 -3.89 -12.53
C HIS A 123 -11.04 -3.34 -13.86
N MET A 124 -9.81 -3.67 -14.23
CA MET A 124 -9.21 -3.32 -15.53
C MET A 124 -9.72 -4.17 -16.71
N GLY A 125 -10.58 -5.15 -16.47
CA GLY A 125 -11.09 -6.05 -17.50
C GLY A 125 -10.06 -7.06 -18.03
N TRP A 126 -8.97 -7.30 -17.31
CA TRP A 126 -7.90 -8.24 -17.72
C TRP A 126 -8.22 -9.68 -17.35
N VAL A 127 -9.01 -9.89 -16.32
CA VAL A 127 -9.50 -11.19 -15.85
C VAL A 127 -11.02 -11.13 -15.61
N GLY A 128 -11.70 -12.26 -15.72
CA GLY A 128 -13.14 -12.32 -15.43
C GLY A 128 -13.44 -12.11 -13.94
N MET A 129 -14.46 -11.28 -13.64
CA MET A 129 -14.83 -10.90 -12.26
C MET A 129 -15.08 -12.11 -11.36
N ALA A 130 -15.83 -13.13 -11.86
CA ALA A 130 -16.12 -14.33 -11.06
C ALA A 130 -14.86 -15.07 -10.58
N LYS A 131 -13.85 -15.21 -11.46
CA LYS A 131 -12.57 -15.81 -11.11
C LYS A 131 -11.80 -14.94 -10.11
N ALA A 132 -11.80 -13.63 -10.31
CA ALA A 132 -11.11 -12.71 -9.44
C ALA A 132 -11.68 -12.74 -8.03
N ILE A 133 -13.00 -12.71 -7.88
CA ILE A 133 -13.68 -12.81 -6.58
C ILE A 133 -13.30 -14.12 -5.88
N GLU A 134 -13.40 -15.26 -6.59
CA GLU A 134 -13.05 -16.58 -6.01
C GLU A 134 -11.63 -16.61 -5.44
N VAL A 135 -10.64 -16.13 -6.21
CA VAL A 135 -9.24 -16.12 -5.77
C VAL A 135 -9.05 -15.11 -4.65
N ALA A 136 -9.60 -13.91 -4.78
CA ALA A 136 -9.40 -12.84 -3.82
C ALA A 136 -10.06 -13.14 -2.47
N GLU A 137 -11.29 -13.65 -2.44
CA GLU A 137 -11.97 -14.05 -1.20
C GLU A 137 -11.19 -15.15 -0.48
N ARG A 138 -10.79 -16.20 -1.20
CA ARG A 138 -10.01 -17.29 -0.62
C ARG A 138 -8.68 -16.76 -0.02
N SER A 139 -7.98 -15.90 -0.75
CA SER A 139 -6.68 -15.35 -0.30
C SER A 139 -6.86 -14.39 0.88
N ALA A 140 -7.85 -13.49 0.84
CA ALA A 140 -8.13 -12.56 1.94
C ALA A 140 -8.51 -13.31 3.24
N HIS A 141 -9.37 -14.32 3.14
CA HIS A 141 -9.72 -15.13 4.30
C HIS A 141 -8.55 -15.95 4.83
N ALA A 142 -7.69 -16.49 3.95
CA ALA A 142 -6.47 -17.18 4.38
C ALA A 142 -5.50 -16.23 5.10
N ALA A 143 -5.35 -15.00 4.62
CA ALA A 143 -4.56 -13.96 5.26
C ALA A 143 -5.08 -13.66 6.68
N LEU A 144 -6.38 -13.39 6.83
CA LEU A 144 -7.02 -13.13 8.13
C LEU A 144 -6.93 -14.32 9.11
N GLN A 145 -6.98 -15.55 8.60
CA GLN A 145 -6.76 -16.74 9.42
C GLN A 145 -5.30 -16.91 9.87
N ALA A 146 -4.36 -16.45 9.06
CA ALA A 146 -2.94 -16.48 9.39
C ALA A 146 -2.58 -15.40 10.42
N ASP A 147 -3.08 -14.19 10.23
CA ASP A 147 -2.91 -13.06 11.13
C ASP A 147 -4.10 -12.08 10.98
N SER A 148 -4.93 -12.01 12.02
CA SER A 148 -6.08 -11.10 12.07
C SER A 148 -5.70 -9.63 12.33
N GLU A 149 -4.43 -9.34 12.61
CA GLU A 149 -3.88 -8.00 12.80
C GLU A 149 -3.00 -7.56 11.62
N ASP A 150 -2.97 -8.31 10.51
CA ASP A 150 -2.27 -7.93 9.29
C ASP A 150 -3.08 -6.88 8.50
N PRO A 151 -2.55 -5.65 8.31
CA PRO A 151 -3.25 -4.62 7.55
C PRO A 151 -3.47 -5.00 6.08
N TRP A 152 -2.62 -5.84 5.48
CA TRP A 152 -2.82 -6.32 4.12
C TRP A 152 -4.01 -7.28 4.00
N ALA A 153 -4.28 -8.08 5.03
CA ALA A 153 -5.42 -8.99 5.06
C ALA A 153 -6.75 -8.22 5.04
N HIS A 154 -6.87 -7.20 5.89
CA HIS A 154 -8.03 -6.30 5.91
C HIS A 154 -8.16 -5.48 4.62
N ASN A 155 -7.06 -4.93 4.11
CA ASN A 155 -7.03 -4.26 2.81
C ASN A 155 -7.54 -5.16 1.68
N ALA A 156 -7.15 -6.43 1.65
CA ALA A 156 -7.59 -7.40 0.65
C ALA A 156 -9.10 -7.67 0.72
N LEU A 157 -9.63 -7.91 1.92
CA LEU A 157 -11.07 -8.14 2.11
C LEU A 157 -11.87 -6.87 1.75
N ALA A 158 -11.37 -5.69 2.13
CA ALA A 158 -11.97 -4.42 1.76
C ALA A 158 -12.08 -4.25 0.24
N HIS A 159 -11.06 -4.62 -0.53
CA HIS A 159 -11.11 -4.59 -2.00
C HIS A 159 -12.16 -5.55 -2.55
N VAL A 160 -12.28 -6.77 -2.00
CA VAL A 160 -13.34 -7.71 -2.40
C VAL A 160 -14.71 -7.09 -2.15
N CYS A 161 -14.94 -6.52 -0.97
CA CYS A 161 -16.20 -5.86 -0.61
C CYS A 161 -16.50 -4.68 -1.55
N LEU A 162 -15.51 -3.82 -1.82
CA LEU A 162 -15.63 -2.67 -2.71
C LEU A 162 -16.11 -3.08 -4.11
N PHE A 163 -15.41 -4.00 -4.74
CA PHE A 163 -15.71 -4.39 -6.13
C PHE A 163 -16.89 -5.36 -6.26
N THR A 164 -17.44 -5.84 -5.15
CA THR A 164 -18.71 -6.59 -5.10
C THR A 164 -19.90 -5.73 -4.65
N GLY A 165 -19.72 -4.40 -4.47
CA GLY A 165 -20.78 -3.47 -4.12
C GLY A 165 -21.17 -3.45 -2.64
N ARG A 166 -20.40 -4.12 -1.77
CA ARG A 166 -20.58 -4.12 -0.31
C ARG A 166 -19.82 -2.96 0.32
N TYR A 167 -20.27 -1.74 0.05
CA TYR A 167 -19.49 -0.54 0.39
C TYR A 167 -19.33 -0.32 1.88
N ASP A 168 -20.34 -0.59 2.70
CA ASP A 168 -20.26 -0.44 4.15
C ASP A 168 -19.26 -1.43 4.77
N ASP A 169 -19.27 -2.69 4.31
CA ASP A 169 -18.29 -3.70 4.72
C ASP A 169 -16.88 -3.29 4.28
N SER A 170 -16.74 -2.75 3.06
CA SER A 170 -15.47 -2.25 2.54
C SER A 170 -14.91 -1.12 3.40
N ILE A 171 -15.74 -0.15 3.77
CA ILE A 171 -15.37 0.96 4.64
C ILE A 171 -14.86 0.43 5.98
N ALA A 172 -15.60 -0.50 6.61
CA ALA A 172 -15.24 -1.08 7.90
C ALA A 172 -13.88 -1.80 7.85
N GLU A 173 -13.63 -2.58 6.80
CA GLU A 173 -12.36 -3.31 6.62
C GLU A 173 -11.19 -2.37 6.32
N PHE A 174 -11.38 -1.32 5.52
CA PHE A 174 -10.34 -0.29 5.33
C PHE A 174 -10.04 0.47 6.62
N GLU A 175 -11.04 0.78 7.44
CA GLU A 175 -10.82 1.39 8.76
C GLU A 175 -9.99 0.48 9.67
N LEU A 176 -10.20 -0.84 9.63
CA LEU A 176 -9.36 -1.80 10.34
C LEU A 176 -7.92 -1.77 9.81
N ALA A 177 -7.73 -1.87 8.49
CA ALA A 177 -6.40 -1.78 7.88
C ALA A 177 -5.67 -0.49 8.25
N LEU A 178 -6.36 0.65 8.26
CA LEU A 178 -5.79 1.96 8.59
C LEU A 178 -5.55 2.17 10.09
N ARG A 179 -6.29 1.48 10.97
CA ARG A 179 -5.94 1.45 12.41
C ARG A 179 -4.66 0.66 12.67
N LEU A 180 -4.46 -0.44 11.94
CA LEU A 180 -3.26 -1.27 12.06
C LEU A 180 -2.04 -0.63 11.39
N ASN A 181 -2.23 0.04 10.27
CA ASN A 181 -1.20 0.82 9.57
C ASN A 181 -1.74 2.17 9.11
N PRO A 182 -1.62 3.24 9.92
CA PRO A 182 -2.12 4.58 9.56
C PRO A 182 -1.47 5.20 8.32
N ASN A 183 -0.33 4.67 7.88
CA ASN A 183 0.44 5.17 6.74
C ASN A 183 0.25 4.30 5.47
N PHE A 184 -0.75 3.45 5.43
CA PHE A 184 -1.03 2.59 4.29
C PHE A 184 -1.73 3.40 3.17
N ALA A 185 -0.94 4.02 2.29
CA ALA A 185 -1.42 4.92 1.24
C ALA A 185 -2.47 4.29 0.32
N MET A 186 -2.25 3.03 -0.10
CA MET A 186 -3.20 2.30 -0.95
C MET A 186 -4.54 2.09 -0.23
N ALA A 187 -4.53 1.62 1.02
CA ALA A 187 -5.75 1.45 1.80
C ALA A 187 -6.48 2.78 1.99
N GLN A 188 -5.74 3.87 2.25
CA GLN A 188 -6.31 5.21 2.38
C GLN A 188 -7.01 5.68 1.11
N ALA A 189 -6.44 5.41 -0.07
CA ALA A 189 -7.03 5.79 -1.35
C ALA A 189 -8.31 5.01 -1.66
N TYR A 190 -8.28 3.69 -1.51
CA TYR A 190 -9.44 2.85 -1.79
C TYR A 190 -10.53 2.95 -0.71
N TYR A 191 -10.17 3.33 0.52
CA TYR A 191 -11.12 3.80 1.53
C TYR A 191 -11.91 5.01 1.01
N GLY A 192 -11.19 6.01 0.45
CA GLY A 192 -11.81 7.16 -0.21
C GLY A 192 -12.75 6.74 -1.34
N LEU A 193 -12.38 5.76 -2.16
CA LEU A 193 -13.25 5.24 -3.22
C LEU A 193 -14.52 4.59 -2.66
N SER A 194 -14.42 3.82 -1.58
CA SER A 194 -15.59 3.21 -0.92
C SER A 194 -16.53 4.28 -0.35
N LEU A 195 -15.98 5.32 0.28
CA LEU A 195 -16.72 6.48 0.78
C LEU A 195 -17.44 7.22 -0.36
N SER A 196 -16.78 7.40 -1.51
CA SER A 196 -17.35 8.02 -2.71
C SER A 196 -18.58 7.26 -3.20
N TYR A 197 -18.50 5.92 -3.31
CA TYR A 197 -19.64 5.08 -3.71
C TYR A 197 -20.76 5.04 -2.66
N SER A 198 -20.45 5.35 -1.40
CA SER A 198 -21.45 5.50 -0.33
C SER A 198 -22.03 6.93 -0.23
N GLY A 199 -21.63 7.85 -1.12
CA GLY A 199 -22.10 9.25 -1.13
C GLY A 199 -21.46 10.14 -0.07
N ARG A 200 -20.38 9.70 0.58
CA ARG A 200 -19.63 10.45 1.62
C ARG A 200 -18.48 11.24 0.99
N TRP A 201 -18.82 12.16 0.09
CA TRP A 201 -17.88 12.84 -0.82
C TRP A 201 -16.79 13.65 -0.13
N GLN A 202 -17.12 14.36 0.96
CA GLN A 202 -16.14 15.18 1.71
C GLN A 202 -15.06 14.31 2.35
N GLU A 203 -15.48 13.22 2.98
CA GLU A 203 -14.57 12.26 3.59
C GLU A 203 -13.74 11.51 2.54
N ALA A 204 -14.32 11.25 1.36
CA ALA A 204 -13.62 10.66 0.22
C ALA A 204 -12.49 11.57 -0.29
N ASP A 205 -12.72 12.87 -0.43
CA ASP A 205 -11.69 13.84 -0.83
C ASP A 205 -10.56 13.91 0.20
N GLU A 206 -10.89 13.97 1.49
CA GLU A 206 -9.90 14.00 2.57
C GLU A 206 -9.02 12.74 2.56
N ALA A 207 -9.64 11.56 2.39
CA ALA A 207 -8.94 10.28 2.32
C ALA A 207 -8.01 10.22 1.09
N ALA A 208 -8.48 10.61 -0.08
CA ALA A 208 -7.69 10.62 -1.30
C ALA A 208 -6.49 11.60 -1.21
N ARG A 209 -6.70 12.78 -0.65
CA ARG A 209 -5.62 13.75 -0.41
C ARG A 209 -4.60 13.24 0.59
N ARG A 210 -5.04 12.51 1.63
CA ARG A 210 -4.13 11.87 2.58
C ARG A 210 -3.30 10.79 1.89
N ALA A 211 -3.88 9.95 1.04
CA ALA A 211 -3.14 8.96 0.26
C ALA A 211 -2.04 9.59 -0.59
N LEU A 212 -2.34 10.71 -1.26
CA LEU A 212 -1.36 11.46 -2.07
C LEU A 212 -0.22 12.06 -1.21
N ARG A 213 -0.51 12.49 0.02
CA ARG A 213 0.56 12.97 0.92
C ARG A 213 1.45 11.83 1.42
N LEU A 214 0.85 10.66 1.74
CA LEU A 214 1.59 9.49 2.20
C LEU A 214 2.47 8.87 1.10
N SER A 215 2.03 8.91 -0.16
CA SER A 215 2.80 8.36 -1.29
C SER A 215 2.68 9.25 -2.53
N PRO A 216 3.37 10.40 -2.58
CA PRO A 216 3.23 11.38 -3.67
C PRO A 216 3.78 10.89 -5.01
N ARG A 217 4.60 9.84 -5.01
CA ARG A 217 5.17 9.20 -6.21
C ARG A 217 4.59 7.80 -6.47
N ASP A 218 3.46 7.50 -5.83
CA ASP A 218 2.78 6.23 -6.04
C ASP A 218 2.36 6.07 -7.51
N PRO A 219 2.61 4.93 -8.15
CA PRO A 219 2.12 4.67 -9.51
C PRO A 219 0.60 4.77 -9.64
N PHE A 220 -0.15 4.54 -8.56
CA PHE A 220 -1.60 4.71 -8.48
C PHE A 220 -2.05 6.15 -8.18
N SER A 221 -1.13 7.12 -8.09
CA SER A 221 -1.46 8.51 -7.78
C SER A 221 -2.50 9.12 -8.73
N ALA A 222 -2.51 8.71 -10.00
CA ALA A 222 -3.55 9.11 -10.95
C ALA A 222 -4.95 8.60 -10.56
N VAL A 223 -5.04 7.39 -9.98
CA VAL A 223 -6.29 6.83 -9.43
C VAL A 223 -6.71 7.64 -8.20
N TYR A 224 -5.78 7.97 -7.31
CA TYR A 224 -6.05 8.77 -6.12
C TYR A 224 -6.55 10.17 -6.47
N LEU A 225 -5.93 10.81 -7.49
CA LEU A 225 -6.41 12.08 -8.03
C LEU A 225 -7.80 11.97 -8.66
N GLY A 226 -8.07 10.86 -9.35
CA GLY A 226 -9.40 10.56 -9.88
C GLY A 226 -10.45 10.52 -8.77
N ILE A 227 -10.19 9.81 -7.69
CA ILE A 227 -11.08 9.72 -6.51
C ILE A 227 -11.34 11.11 -5.95
N ALA A 228 -10.30 11.91 -5.71
CA ALA A 228 -10.43 13.28 -5.19
C ALA A 228 -11.17 14.23 -6.16
N SER A 229 -11.23 13.95 -7.45
CA SER A 229 -11.94 14.78 -8.44
C SER A 229 -13.41 14.41 -8.59
N TYR A 230 -13.85 13.25 -8.09
CA TYR A 230 -15.25 12.83 -8.06
C TYR A 230 -15.97 13.18 -6.74
N ALA A 231 -15.22 13.62 -5.73
CA ALA A 231 -15.74 14.08 -4.45
C ALA A 231 -15.99 15.59 -4.46
#